data_a8664575f851196df174e3f164eed5f6
#
_entry.id   a8664575f851196df174e3f164eed5f6
#
_cell.length_a   1.000
_cell.length_b   1.000
_cell.length_c   1.000
_cell.angle_alpha   90.00
_cell.angle_beta   90.00
_cell.angle_gamma   90.00
#
_symmetry.space_group_name_H-M   'P 1'
#
loop_
_entity.id
_entity.type
_entity.pdbx_description
1 polymer ?
#
loop_
_entity_poly.entity_id
_entity_poly.type
_entity_poly.pdbx_seq_one_letter_code
_entity_poly.pdbx_strand_id
1 'polypeptide(L)'
;MSFGPTERAFLDRVRKETGALATRAPKENADAIRQVHEYLAGKRAAFDLPLDLSQLTDFRRRVLLAALKIPRGQIATYAEIARRIGQPKAARAVGQALGSNPIPIVIPCHRVLASDGSLGGYSGGKGVKTKVRLLKLEGAL
;
A
#
# COMPACT_ATOMS: atom_id res chain seq x y z
N MET A 1 12.70 16.72 4.61
CA MET A 1 13.34 15.60 3.90
C MET A 1 13.34 15.87 2.41
N SER A 2 14.50 15.72 1.77
CA SER A 2 14.66 15.94 0.34
C SER A 2 14.59 14.58 -0.39
N PHE A 3 13.83 14.54 -1.49
CA PHE A 3 13.72 13.34 -2.32
C PHE A 3 14.47 13.52 -3.63
N GLY A 4 15.17 12.48 -4.08
CA GLY A 4 15.80 12.48 -5.38
C GLY A 4 14.79 12.40 -6.52
N PRO A 5 15.24 12.53 -7.79
CA PRO A 5 14.33 12.50 -8.94
C PRO A 5 13.47 11.24 -9.03
N THR A 6 14.01 10.09 -8.61
CA THR A 6 13.29 8.82 -8.65
C THR A 6 12.16 8.78 -7.61
N GLU A 7 12.44 9.31 -6.42
CA GLU A 7 11.42 9.41 -5.38
C GLU A 7 10.33 10.40 -5.78
N ARG A 8 10.69 11.49 -6.46
CA ARG A 8 9.70 12.44 -6.98
C ARG A 8 8.79 11.80 -8.01
N ALA A 9 9.34 11.02 -8.93
CA ALA A 9 8.56 10.31 -9.93
C ALA A 9 7.58 9.33 -9.28
N PHE A 10 8.05 8.61 -8.25
CA PHE A 10 7.20 7.70 -7.48
C PHE A 10 6.09 8.45 -6.74
N LEU A 11 6.44 9.56 -6.08
CA LEU A 11 5.47 10.41 -5.38
C LEU A 11 4.39 10.93 -6.33
N ASP A 12 4.79 11.43 -7.48
CA ASP A 12 3.85 11.97 -8.46
C ASP A 12 2.89 10.88 -8.94
N ARG A 13 3.42 9.68 -9.18
CA ARG A 13 2.60 8.54 -9.56
C ARG A 13 1.59 8.18 -8.47
N VAL A 14 2.05 8.10 -7.20
CA VAL A 14 1.16 7.80 -6.07
C VAL A 14 0.08 8.85 -5.91
N ARG A 15 0.44 10.12 -6.02
CA ARG A 15 -0.54 11.22 -5.96
C ARG A 15 -1.61 11.08 -7.02
N LYS A 16 -1.19 10.82 -8.25
CA LYS A 16 -2.10 10.69 -9.39
C LYS A 16 -3.03 9.50 -9.22
N GLU A 17 -2.49 8.35 -8.87
CA GLU A 17 -3.27 7.13 -8.70
C GLU A 17 -4.21 7.23 -7.49
N THR A 18 -3.71 7.71 -6.36
CA THR A 18 -4.51 7.87 -5.14
C THR A 18 -5.64 8.86 -5.36
N GLY A 19 -5.35 10.00 -5.95
CA GLY A 19 -6.36 11.01 -6.25
C GLY A 19 -7.45 10.47 -7.17
N ALA A 20 -7.07 9.76 -8.22
CA ALA A 20 -8.01 9.22 -9.19
C ALA A 20 -8.92 8.15 -8.59
N LEU A 21 -8.42 7.38 -7.61
CA LEU A 21 -9.15 6.25 -7.01
C LEU A 21 -9.84 6.62 -5.71
N ALA A 22 -9.31 7.58 -4.95
CA ALA A 22 -9.92 8.02 -3.71
C ALA A 22 -11.17 8.85 -3.98
N THR A 23 -11.13 9.73 -4.97
CA THR A 23 -12.22 10.62 -5.28
C THR A 23 -12.03 11.24 -6.66
N ARG A 24 -13.12 11.76 -7.22
CA ARG A 24 -13.10 12.56 -8.44
C ARG A 24 -13.19 14.06 -8.17
N ALA A 25 -13.33 14.46 -6.90
CA ALA A 25 -13.42 15.86 -6.53
C ALA A 25 -12.02 16.46 -6.34
N PRO A 26 -11.70 17.63 -6.94
CA PRO A 26 -10.38 18.24 -6.80
C PRO A 26 -9.94 18.49 -5.35
N LYS A 27 -10.88 18.88 -4.48
CA LYS A 27 -10.59 19.10 -3.07
C LYS A 27 -10.09 17.84 -2.38
N GLU A 28 -10.73 16.71 -2.65
CA GLU A 28 -10.36 15.44 -2.05
C GLU A 28 -9.05 14.90 -2.62
N ASN A 29 -8.75 15.18 -3.90
CA ASN A 29 -7.46 14.87 -4.49
C ASN A 29 -6.34 15.64 -3.80
N ALA A 30 -6.56 16.93 -3.50
CA ALA A 30 -5.59 17.74 -2.78
C ALA A 30 -5.36 17.19 -1.37
N ASP A 31 -6.40 16.71 -0.70
CA ASP A 31 -6.30 16.10 0.62
C ASP A 31 -5.48 14.81 0.57
N ALA A 32 -5.69 13.99 -0.46
CA ALA A 32 -4.90 12.76 -0.65
C ALA A 32 -3.42 13.08 -0.83
N ILE A 33 -3.09 14.06 -1.64
CA ILE A 33 -1.71 14.51 -1.86
C ILE A 33 -1.09 14.98 -0.55
N ARG A 34 -1.80 15.78 0.22
CA ARG A 34 -1.35 16.29 1.51
C ARG A 34 -1.05 15.14 2.48
N GLN A 35 -1.94 14.16 2.56
CA GLN A 35 -1.77 13.03 3.46
C GLN A 35 -0.56 12.16 3.09
N VAL A 36 -0.33 11.93 1.79
CA VAL A 36 0.85 11.19 1.33
C VAL A 36 2.13 11.94 1.73
N HIS A 37 2.16 13.26 1.56
CA HIS A 37 3.31 14.07 1.99
C HIS A 37 3.54 13.96 3.50
N GLU A 38 2.49 14.06 4.29
CA GLU A 38 2.58 13.93 5.74
C GLU A 38 3.11 12.55 6.15
N TYR A 39 2.65 11.50 5.49
CA TYR A 39 3.13 10.15 5.75
C TYR A 39 4.63 10.02 5.46
N LEU A 40 5.07 10.51 4.31
CA LEU A 40 6.47 10.41 3.91
C LEU A 40 7.40 11.27 4.77
N ALA A 41 6.87 12.32 5.38
CA ALA A 41 7.60 13.15 6.32
C ALA A 41 7.60 12.58 7.75
N GLY A 42 6.98 11.43 7.97
CA GLY A 42 6.89 10.80 9.30
C GLY A 42 5.85 11.43 10.21
N LYS A 43 4.97 12.27 9.68
CA LYS A 43 3.96 13.01 10.46
C LYS A 43 2.60 12.34 10.50
N ARG A 44 2.43 11.23 9.80
CA ARG A 44 1.15 10.55 9.70
C ARG A 44 1.37 9.02 9.69
N ALA A 45 0.61 8.31 10.52
CA ALA A 45 0.68 6.85 10.59
C ALA A 45 -0.41 6.16 9.76
N ALA A 46 -1.56 6.80 9.58
CA ALA A 46 -2.69 6.23 8.87
C ALA A 46 -3.32 7.26 7.96
N PHE A 47 -4.06 6.80 6.97
CA PHE A 47 -4.72 7.67 6.00
C PHE A 47 -6.21 7.76 6.33
N ASP A 48 -6.78 8.93 6.12
CA ASP A 48 -8.21 9.21 6.25
C ASP A 48 -8.71 9.66 4.87
N LEU A 49 -8.91 8.70 3.99
CA LEU A 49 -9.32 8.94 2.62
C LEU A 49 -10.46 8.00 2.23
N PRO A 50 -11.48 8.52 1.55
CA PRO A 50 -12.49 7.65 0.95
C PRO A 50 -11.89 6.87 -0.20
N LEU A 51 -11.96 5.54 -0.14
CA LEU A 51 -11.40 4.67 -1.17
C LEU A 51 -12.54 4.01 -1.95
N ASP A 52 -12.46 4.09 -3.27
CA ASP A 52 -13.41 3.41 -4.14
C ASP A 52 -12.79 2.11 -4.65
N LEU A 53 -13.19 1.01 -4.03
CA LEU A 53 -12.76 -0.34 -4.39
C LEU A 53 -13.85 -1.11 -5.14
N SER A 54 -14.90 -0.43 -5.58
CA SER A 54 -16.08 -1.06 -6.20
C SER A 54 -15.77 -1.77 -7.51
N GLN A 55 -14.73 -1.34 -8.23
CA GLN A 55 -14.33 -1.93 -9.51
C GLN A 55 -13.50 -3.20 -9.35
N LEU A 56 -13.11 -3.54 -8.13
CA LEU A 56 -12.29 -4.73 -7.86
C LEU A 56 -13.16 -5.95 -7.63
N THR A 57 -12.60 -7.13 -7.90
CA THR A 57 -13.25 -8.39 -7.55
C THR A 57 -13.44 -8.47 -6.03
N ASP A 58 -14.40 -9.29 -5.59
CA ASP A 58 -14.62 -9.49 -4.16
C ASP A 58 -13.36 -9.97 -3.45
N PHE A 59 -12.65 -10.92 -4.04
CA PHE A 59 -11.41 -11.45 -3.48
C PHE A 59 -10.34 -10.35 -3.30
N ARG A 60 -10.10 -9.56 -4.35
CA ARG A 60 -9.12 -8.47 -4.28
C ARG A 60 -9.50 -7.43 -3.23
N ARG A 61 -10.78 -7.07 -3.18
CA ARG A 61 -11.28 -6.13 -2.17
C ARG A 61 -11.01 -6.63 -0.77
N ARG A 62 -11.30 -7.89 -0.50
CA ARG A 62 -11.09 -8.48 0.82
C ARG A 62 -9.61 -8.50 1.20
N VAL A 63 -8.73 -8.84 0.25
CA VAL A 63 -7.29 -8.84 0.48
C VAL A 63 -6.79 -7.42 0.82
N LEU A 64 -7.20 -6.43 0.04
CA LEU A 64 -6.76 -5.05 0.25
C LEU A 64 -7.30 -4.48 1.55
N LEU A 65 -8.54 -4.79 1.92
CA LEU A 65 -9.11 -4.36 3.20
C LEU A 65 -8.39 -5.02 4.38
N ALA A 66 -7.98 -6.27 4.25
CA ALA A 66 -7.18 -6.93 5.29
C ALA A 66 -5.80 -6.27 5.43
N ALA A 67 -5.18 -5.91 4.33
CA ALA A 67 -3.90 -5.21 4.36
C ALA A 67 -4.02 -3.82 5.01
N LEU A 68 -5.12 -3.12 4.80
CA LEU A 68 -5.38 -1.81 5.43
C LEU A 68 -5.35 -1.87 6.95
N LYS A 69 -5.62 -3.02 7.53
CA LYS A 69 -5.64 -3.20 8.98
C LYS A 69 -4.26 -3.39 9.60
N ILE A 70 -3.21 -3.52 8.79
CA ILE A 70 -1.85 -3.68 9.30
C ILE A 70 -1.32 -2.30 9.71
N PRO A 71 -1.02 -2.09 11.01
CA PRO A 71 -0.54 -0.78 11.46
C PRO A 71 0.86 -0.45 10.93
N ARG A 72 1.17 0.83 10.90
CA ARG A 72 2.53 1.31 10.60
C ARG A 72 3.54 0.66 11.56
N GLY A 73 4.65 0.20 11.00
CA GLY A 73 5.71 -0.43 11.78
C GLY A 73 5.53 -1.93 11.99
N GLN A 74 4.41 -2.49 11.52
CA GLN A 74 4.13 -3.93 11.62
C GLN A 74 4.11 -4.57 10.24
N ILE A 75 4.27 -5.89 10.22
CA ILE A 75 4.25 -6.68 8.99
C ILE A 75 3.34 -7.88 9.17
N ALA A 76 2.89 -8.43 8.05
CA ALA A 76 2.15 -9.69 7.99
C ALA A 76 2.70 -10.51 6.83
N THR A 77 2.36 -11.79 6.78
CA THR A 77 2.74 -12.65 5.66
C THR A 77 1.54 -12.85 4.73
N TYR A 78 1.80 -13.26 3.50
CA TYR A 78 0.73 -13.61 2.57
C TYR A 78 -0.18 -14.71 3.15
N ALA A 79 0.41 -15.68 3.85
CA ALA A 79 -0.34 -16.75 4.49
C ALA A 79 -1.24 -16.22 5.60
N GLU A 80 -0.77 -15.23 6.38
CA GLU A 80 -1.59 -14.61 7.42
C GLU A 80 -2.78 -13.86 6.84
N ILE A 81 -2.56 -13.11 5.77
CA ILE A 81 -3.66 -12.42 5.08
C ILE A 81 -4.67 -13.44 4.54
N ALA A 82 -4.19 -14.53 3.94
CA ALA A 82 -5.06 -15.59 3.44
C ALA A 82 -5.95 -16.15 4.56
N ARG A 83 -5.37 -16.41 5.73
CA ARG A 83 -6.14 -16.88 6.90
C ARG A 83 -7.16 -15.84 7.35
N ARG A 84 -6.78 -14.56 7.38
CA ARG A 84 -7.70 -13.49 7.82
C ARG A 84 -8.92 -13.34 6.93
N ILE A 85 -8.79 -13.64 5.65
CA ILE A 85 -9.93 -13.59 4.72
C ILE A 85 -10.67 -14.93 4.58
N GLY A 86 -10.30 -15.92 5.40
CA GLY A 86 -10.98 -17.22 5.42
C GLY A 86 -10.57 -18.16 4.30
N GLN A 87 -9.44 -17.92 3.65
CA GLN A 87 -8.95 -18.76 2.55
C GLN A 87 -7.47 -19.12 2.77
N PRO A 88 -7.16 -19.99 3.75
CA PRO A 88 -5.79 -20.24 4.17
C PRO A 88 -4.88 -20.84 3.09
N LYS A 89 -5.45 -21.41 2.03
CA LYS A 89 -4.68 -21.97 0.92
C LYS A 89 -4.41 -20.96 -0.20
N ALA A 90 -4.86 -19.72 -0.05
CA ALA A 90 -4.84 -18.72 -1.11
C ALA A 90 -3.64 -17.75 -1.01
N ALA A 91 -2.54 -18.12 -0.33
CA ALA A 91 -1.40 -17.21 -0.13
C ALA A 91 -0.85 -16.66 -1.46
N ARG A 92 -0.74 -17.50 -2.48
CA ARG A 92 -0.25 -17.07 -3.79
C ARG A 92 -1.19 -16.06 -4.45
N ALA A 93 -2.49 -16.33 -4.40
CA ALA A 93 -3.49 -15.41 -4.94
C ALA A 93 -3.52 -14.09 -4.16
N VAL A 94 -3.28 -14.13 -2.85
CA VAL A 94 -3.13 -12.94 -2.02
C VAL A 94 -1.94 -12.10 -2.51
N GLY A 95 -0.80 -12.73 -2.77
CA GLY A 95 0.37 -12.04 -3.31
C GLY A 95 0.07 -11.36 -4.64
N GLN A 96 -0.66 -12.03 -5.53
CA GLN A 96 -1.05 -11.46 -6.81
C GLN A 96 -2.02 -10.28 -6.64
N ALA A 97 -2.97 -10.39 -5.73
CA ALA A 97 -3.92 -9.32 -5.45
C ALA A 97 -3.21 -8.08 -4.90
N LEU A 98 -2.26 -8.26 -4.00
CA LEU A 98 -1.45 -7.16 -3.47
C LEU A 98 -0.54 -6.57 -4.53
N GLY A 99 0.01 -7.39 -5.43
CA GLY A 99 0.83 -6.93 -6.54
C GLY A 99 0.09 -6.05 -7.53
N SER A 100 -1.23 -6.15 -7.57
CA SER A 100 -2.09 -5.33 -8.41
C SER A 100 -2.77 -4.20 -7.63
N ASN A 101 -2.28 -3.88 -6.43
CA ASN A 101 -2.82 -2.81 -5.59
C ASN A 101 -2.84 -1.49 -6.37
N PRO A 102 -4.04 -0.88 -6.55
CA PRO A 102 -4.15 0.35 -7.33
C PRO A 102 -3.71 1.59 -6.55
N ILE A 103 -3.57 1.51 -5.23
CA ILE A 103 -3.28 2.66 -4.39
C ILE A 103 -2.13 2.33 -3.43
N PRO A 104 -0.88 2.19 -3.94
CA PRO A 104 0.26 1.91 -3.07
C PRO A 104 0.42 2.98 -1.99
N ILE A 105 1.00 2.60 -0.87
CA ILE A 105 1.19 3.42 0.33
C ILE A 105 -0.09 3.59 1.13
N VAL A 106 -1.17 4.07 0.54
CA VAL A 106 -2.46 4.23 1.24
C VAL A 106 -2.99 2.86 1.65
N ILE A 107 -3.02 1.92 0.71
CA ILE A 107 -3.26 0.51 1.05
C ILE A 107 -1.86 -0.11 1.20
N PRO A 108 -1.46 -0.48 2.43
CA PRO A 108 -0.06 -0.78 2.73
C PRO A 108 0.38 -2.18 2.31
N CYS A 109 0.33 -2.47 1.02
CA CYS A 109 0.79 -3.76 0.51
C CYS A 109 2.28 -4.02 0.79
N HIS A 110 3.06 -2.96 1.03
CA HIS A 110 4.47 -3.09 1.41
C HIS A 110 4.65 -3.75 2.77
N ARG A 111 3.63 -3.81 3.62
CA ARG A 111 3.68 -4.45 4.95
C ARG A 111 3.43 -5.95 4.89
N VAL A 112 3.24 -6.52 3.69
CA VAL A 112 2.99 -7.96 3.54
C VAL A 112 4.19 -8.62 2.87
N LEU A 113 4.74 -9.64 3.52
CA LEU A 113 5.94 -10.34 3.10
C LEU A 113 5.64 -11.82 2.86
N ALA A 114 6.55 -12.52 2.19
CA ALA A 114 6.45 -13.96 2.05
C ALA A 114 6.71 -14.65 3.40
N SER A 115 6.18 -15.87 3.56
CA SER A 115 6.27 -16.62 4.82
C SER A 115 7.71 -16.99 5.19
N ASP A 116 8.61 -17.07 4.21
CA ASP A 116 10.02 -17.35 4.45
C ASP A 116 10.83 -16.11 4.83
N GLY A 117 10.17 -14.95 4.97
CA GLY A 117 10.80 -13.68 5.30
C GLY A 117 11.30 -12.91 4.09
N SER A 118 11.21 -13.44 2.88
CA SER A 118 11.57 -12.69 1.68
C SER A 118 10.56 -11.58 1.42
N LEU A 119 11.01 -10.53 0.72
CA LEU A 119 10.20 -9.32 0.53
C LEU A 119 9.03 -9.50 -0.42
N GLY A 120 9.07 -10.51 -1.30
CA GLY A 120 8.07 -10.63 -2.35
C GLY A 120 8.19 -9.48 -3.35
N GLY A 121 7.13 -9.25 -4.11
CA GLY A 121 7.09 -8.17 -5.10
C GLY A 121 6.49 -6.89 -4.55
N TYR A 122 6.57 -5.83 -5.34
CA TYR A 122 5.94 -4.56 -5.05
C TYR A 122 5.67 -3.81 -6.36
N SER A 123 4.47 -3.29 -6.52
CA SER A 123 4.01 -2.67 -7.78
C SER A 123 4.35 -1.18 -7.90
N GLY A 124 4.74 -0.52 -6.82
CA GLY A 124 5.02 0.91 -6.83
C GLY A 124 6.48 1.24 -7.12
N GLY A 125 6.72 2.42 -7.68
CA GLY A 125 8.06 2.97 -7.90
C GLY A 125 9.05 2.00 -8.52
N LYS A 126 10.13 1.69 -7.82
CA LYS A 126 11.18 0.76 -8.26
C LYS A 126 11.02 -0.64 -7.69
N GLY A 127 9.78 -1.07 -7.45
CA GLY A 127 9.50 -2.43 -6.98
C GLY A 127 10.05 -2.69 -5.59
N VAL A 128 10.84 -3.74 -5.42
CA VAL A 128 11.34 -4.18 -4.12
C VAL A 128 12.18 -3.10 -3.40
N LYS A 129 12.92 -2.29 -4.13
CA LYS A 129 13.69 -1.19 -3.52
C LYS A 129 12.77 -0.18 -2.83
N THR A 130 11.65 0.14 -3.45
CA THR A 130 10.66 1.04 -2.85
C THR A 130 10.03 0.39 -1.63
N LYS A 131 9.72 -0.89 -1.69
CA LYS A 131 9.17 -1.63 -0.57
C LYS A 131 10.10 -1.59 0.65
N VAL A 132 11.40 -1.84 0.44
CA VAL A 132 12.40 -1.76 1.51
C VAL A 132 12.44 -0.35 2.11
N ARG A 133 12.42 0.67 1.27
CA ARG A 133 12.47 2.06 1.72
C ARG A 133 11.28 2.43 2.59
N LEU A 134 10.09 2.00 2.19
CA LEU A 134 8.87 2.25 2.97
C LEU A 134 8.90 1.52 4.32
N LEU A 135 9.35 0.26 4.33
CA LEU A 135 9.47 -0.49 5.58
C LEU A 135 10.48 0.15 6.52
N LYS A 136 11.61 0.65 6.01
CA LYS A 136 12.60 1.36 6.82
C LYS A 136 12.04 2.67 7.36
N LEU A 137 11.30 3.40 6.55
CA LEU A 137 10.63 4.64 6.97
C LEU A 137 9.69 4.38 8.14
N GLU A 138 9.00 3.24 8.13
CA GLU A 138 8.06 2.87 9.18
C GLU A 138 8.70 2.22 10.39
N GLY A 139 9.99 1.95 10.34
CA GLY A 139 10.69 1.27 11.43
C GLY A 139 10.47 -0.24 11.50
N ALA A 140 9.94 -0.84 10.42
CA ALA A 140 9.69 -2.29 10.37
C ALA A 140 10.89 -3.07 9.83
N LEU A 141 11.88 -2.37 9.34
CA LEU A 141 13.14 -2.95 8.85
C LEU A 141 14.33 -2.19 9.42
#